data_f619e878c5137687dbfb56a6578d7de1
#
_entry.id   f619e878c5137687dbfb56a6578d7de1
#
_cell.length_a   1.000
_cell.length_b   1.000
_cell.length_c   1.000
_cell.angle_alpha   90.00
_cell.angle_beta   90.00
_cell.angle_gamma   90.00
#
_symmetry.space_group_name_H-M   'P 1'
#
loop_
_entity.id
_entity.type
_entity.pdbx_description
1 polymer ?
#
loop_
_entity_poly.entity_id
_entity_poly.type
_entity_poly.pdbx_seq_one_letter_code
_entity_poly.pdbx_strand_id
1 'polypeptide(L)'
;MICPICASKSIVFQKAFRNNHPTFSNFSRFACKVCELHFANPMPEIEKLDAYNNSYHDSAHGGSERDLKQQAFFIGLAKTRLDFIAGQIGLENDHPYKILEIGPGPGAFVKVWKEKLPRSVYHVLESDKSCHKGLKEMGVKILDGKEEKLEDQYDFVILSHVLEHVTEPILFLRSFADKMKKGGHLFIEVPCMDWKHKTLDEPHLLFFDKKPMEVLLEQLKLTQLNIAYYGIPHQHLTNPLRQFFKRLRGFLWRKGIHYYHPERQKIKAIVKDDLQAQALLNFDAHKEYSSPAWWLRVISKKQ
;
A
#
# COMPACT_ATOMS: atom_id res chain seq x y z
N MET A 1 -16.32 22.25 -5.37
CA MET A 1 -15.61 21.08 -4.83
C MET A 1 -16.57 19.88 -4.83
N ILE A 2 -16.08 18.74 -5.26
CA ILE A 2 -16.80 17.45 -5.28
C ILE A 2 -15.90 16.37 -4.69
N CYS A 3 -16.48 15.30 -4.16
CA CYS A 3 -15.74 14.15 -3.67
C CYS A 3 -15.09 13.39 -4.84
N PRO A 4 -13.79 13.06 -4.78
CA PRO A 4 -13.10 12.38 -5.89
C PRO A 4 -13.53 10.91 -6.09
N ILE A 5 -14.30 10.32 -5.17
CA ILE A 5 -14.82 8.95 -5.29
C ILE A 5 -16.30 8.94 -5.66
N CYS A 6 -17.18 9.53 -4.84
CA CYS A 6 -18.63 9.40 -5.02
C CYS A 6 -19.29 10.62 -5.71
N ALA A 7 -18.50 11.60 -6.16
CA ALA A 7 -18.95 12.84 -6.81
C ALA A 7 -19.94 13.69 -5.98
N SER A 8 -20.13 13.38 -4.70
CA SER A 8 -21.01 14.15 -3.80
C SER A 8 -20.48 15.58 -3.62
N LYS A 9 -21.39 16.54 -3.51
CA LYS A 9 -21.12 17.93 -3.13
C LYS A 9 -21.21 18.16 -1.61
N SER A 10 -21.63 17.14 -0.84
CA SER A 10 -21.74 17.23 0.63
C SER A 10 -20.40 17.07 1.29
N ILE A 11 -19.61 18.15 1.25
CA ILE A 11 -18.21 18.21 1.69
C ILE A 11 -18.09 19.16 2.88
N VAL A 12 -17.27 18.77 3.87
CA VAL A 12 -17.02 19.56 5.09
C VAL A 12 -15.53 19.78 5.25
N PHE A 13 -15.16 21.03 5.50
CA PHE A 13 -13.81 21.41 5.95
C PHE A 13 -13.46 20.70 7.26
N GLN A 14 -12.25 20.19 7.37
CA GLN A 14 -11.75 19.54 8.57
C GLN A 14 -10.68 20.38 9.25
N LYS A 15 -9.59 20.64 8.57
CA LYS A 15 -8.49 21.47 9.04
C LYS A 15 -7.51 21.82 7.91
N ALA A 16 -6.54 22.70 8.17
CA ALA A 16 -5.40 22.91 7.30
C ALA A 16 -4.62 21.61 7.09
N PHE A 17 -4.11 21.42 5.89
CA PHE A 17 -3.29 20.26 5.51
C PHE A 17 -1.89 20.43 6.13
N ARG A 18 -1.41 19.43 6.85
CA ARG A 18 -0.11 19.45 7.51
C ARG A 18 0.97 19.05 6.52
N ASN A 19 1.81 19.96 6.13
CA ASN A 19 2.86 19.74 5.13
C ASN A 19 4.13 20.55 5.47
N ASN A 20 5.25 20.13 4.89
CA ASN A 20 6.52 20.83 4.88
C ASN A 20 6.99 21.12 3.45
N HIS A 21 6.48 20.36 2.46
CA HIS A 21 6.92 20.49 1.07
C HIS A 21 6.06 21.52 0.30
N PRO A 22 6.67 22.42 -0.51
CA PRO A 22 5.96 23.48 -1.23
C PRO A 22 4.83 22.99 -2.15
N THR A 23 4.96 21.80 -2.72
CA THR A 23 3.92 21.19 -3.58
C THR A 23 2.57 21.10 -2.88
N PHE A 24 2.56 20.93 -1.55
CA PHE A 24 1.35 20.74 -0.75
C PHE A 24 0.95 21.99 0.05
N SER A 25 1.58 23.16 -0.25
CA SER A 25 1.26 24.42 0.41
C SER A 25 -0.15 24.88 0.08
N ASN A 26 -0.81 25.53 1.06
CA ASN A 26 -2.17 26.07 0.94
C ASN A 26 -3.29 25.03 0.75
N PHE A 27 -3.00 23.75 0.99
CA PHE A 27 -4.03 22.71 0.97
C PHE A 27 -4.79 22.67 2.30
N SER A 28 -6.01 22.19 2.21
CA SER A 28 -6.84 21.87 3.38
C SER A 28 -7.38 20.45 3.25
N ARG A 29 -7.63 19.82 4.39
CA ARG A 29 -8.28 18.53 4.41
C ARG A 29 -9.78 18.69 4.58
N PHE A 30 -10.51 17.97 3.74
CA PHE A 30 -11.96 17.91 3.72
C PHE A 30 -12.45 16.48 3.93
N ALA A 31 -13.71 16.33 4.32
CA ALA A 31 -14.39 15.05 4.43
C ALA A 31 -15.69 15.04 3.64
N CYS A 32 -15.93 13.97 2.91
CA CYS A 32 -17.21 13.69 2.26
C CYS A 32 -18.19 13.12 3.28
N LYS A 33 -19.38 13.73 3.43
CA LYS A 33 -20.42 13.22 4.33
C LYS A 33 -21.11 11.94 3.83
N VAL A 34 -20.97 11.61 2.55
CA VAL A 34 -21.63 10.45 1.92
C VAL A 34 -20.76 9.20 2.02
N CYS A 35 -19.55 9.23 1.45
CA CYS A 35 -18.65 8.06 1.45
C CYS A 35 -17.59 8.10 2.56
N GLU A 36 -17.52 9.16 3.35
CA GLU A 36 -16.59 9.36 4.46
C GLU A 36 -15.10 9.43 4.06
N LEU A 37 -14.80 9.58 2.76
CA LEU A 37 -13.44 9.86 2.33
C LEU A 37 -12.98 11.19 2.89
N HIS A 38 -11.79 11.22 3.52
CA HIS A 38 -11.05 12.44 3.75
C HIS A 38 -10.06 12.67 2.61
N PHE A 39 -9.92 13.91 2.16
CA PHE A 39 -9.06 14.23 1.01
C PHE A 39 -8.52 15.65 1.06
N ALA A 40 -7.40 15.87 0.38
CA ALA A 40 -6.80 17.18 0.20
C ALA A 40 -7.57 18.02 -0.83
N ASN A 41 -7.66 19.33 -0.61
CA ASN A 41 -8.14 20.27 -1.62
C ASN A 41 -7.48 21.64 -1.41
N PRO A 42 -6.99 22.32 -2.48
CA PRO A 42 -6.99 21.83 -3.86
C PRO A 42 -6.13 20.55 -4.02
N MET A 43 -6.33 19.82 -5.12
CA MET A 43 -5.39 18.78 -5.52
C MET A 43 -4.16 19.44 -6.16
N PRO A 44 -2.95 18.85 -6.04
CA PRO A 44 -1.76 19.38 -6.69
C PRO A 44 -1.88 19.31 -8.22
N GLU A 45 -1.19 20.20 -8.90
CA GLU A 45 -0.97 20.12 -10.34
C GLU A 45 -0.19 18.81 -10.67
N ILE A 46 -0.58 18.14 -11.74
CA ILE A 46 -0.03 16.82 -12.10
C ILE A 46 1.49 16.90 -12.29
N GLU A 47 1.99 17.96 -12.95
CA GLU A 47 3.42 18.14 -13.22
C GLU A 47 4.24 18.27 -11.92
N LYS A 48 3.69 18.95 -10.90
CA LYS A 48 4.34 19.09 -9.58
C LYS A 48 4.32 17.79 -8.80
N LEU A 49 3.23 17.03 -8.91
CA LEU A 49 3.10 15.73 -8.26
C LEU A 49 4.03 14.69 -8.90
N ASP A 50 4.12 14.68 -10.23
CA ASP A 50 5.04 13.81 -10.97
C ASP A 50 6.50 14.12 -10.64
N ALA A 51 6.88 15.41 -10.58
CA ALA A 51 8.21 15.82 -10.16
C ALA A 51 8.55 15.35 -8.74
N TYR A 52 7.58 15.42 -7.82
CA TYR A 52 7.71 14.91 -6.46
C TYR A 52 7.87 13.39 -6.43
N ASN A 53 7.02 12.66 -7.17
CA ASN A 53 7.02 11.19 -7.20
C ASN A 53 8.28 10.61 -7.86
N ASN A 54 8.85 11.28 -8.87
CA ASN A 54 10.05 10.84 -9.56
C ASN A 54 11.31 10.80 -8.67
N SER A 55 11.30 11.49 -7.53
CA SER A 55 12.40 11.50 -6.54
C SER A 55 11.96 10.99 -5.17
N TYR A 56 10.81 10.34 -5.09
CA TYR A 56 10.17 9.97 -3.82
C TYR A 56 11.02 9.03 -2.97
N HIS A 57 11.59 7.99 -3.57
CA HIS A 57 12.41 7.03 -2.82
C HIS A 57 13.70 7.64 -2.28
N ASP A 58 14.35 8.51 -3.04
CA ASP A 58 15.55 9.18 -2.59
C ASP A 58 15.26 10.18 -1.45
N SER A 59 14.17 10.93 -1.57
CA SER A 59 13.82 11.97 -0.60
C SER A 59 13.12 11.43 0.66
N ALA A 60 12.20 10.47 0.54
CA ALA A 60 11.36 10.00 1.64
C ALA A 60 11.91 8.76 2.35
N HIS A 61 12.73 7.94 1.68
CA HIS A 61 13.22 6.66 2.20
C HIS A 61 14.73 6.52 2.23
N GLY A 62 15.49 7.60 1.97
CA GLY A 62 16.96 7.58 2.01
C GLY A 62 17.60 6.78 0.88
N GLY A 63 16.94 6.72 -0.27
CA GLY A 63 17.43 6.04 -1.46
C GLY A 63 17.16 4.53 -1.51
N SER A 64 17.73 3.88 -2.53
CA SER A 64 17.57 2.43 -2.76
C SER A 64 18.35 1.56 -1.77
N GLU A 65 19.34 2.12 -1.04
CA GLU A 65 20.14 1.39 -0.06
C GLU A 65 19.43 1.36 1.31
N ARG A 66 18.66 0.30 1.54
CA ARG A 66 18.06 0.03 2.85
C ARG A 66 18.97 -0.84 3.70
N ASP A 67 19.04 -0.55 5.00
CA ASP A 67 19.74 -1.46 5.92
C ASP A 67 19.04 -2.84 5.97
N LEU A 68 19.77 -3.86 6.44
CA LEU A 68 19.27 -5.25 6.51
C LEU A 68 17.94 -5.38 7.28
N LYS A 69 17.72 -4.54 8.29
CA LYS A 69 16.50 -4.57 9.12
C LYS A 69 15.31 -4.00 8.37
N GLN A 70 15.52 -2.92 7.62
CA GLN A 70 14.48 -2.36 6.75
C GLN A 70 14.15 -3.32 5.61
N GLN A 71 15.15 -3.93 4.98
CA GLN A 71 14.94 -4.96 3.97
C GLN A 71 14.13 -6.14 4.53
N ALA A 72 14.51 -6.65 5.71
CA ALA A 72 13.79 -7.74 6.37
C ALA A 72 12.32 -7.37 6.67
N PHE A 73 12.08 -6.12 7.09
CA PHE A 73 10.71 -5.62 7.32
C PHE A 73 9.87 -5.63 6.02
N PHE A 74 10.39 -5.04 4.93
CA PHE A 74 9.62 -4.94 3.69
C PHE A 74 9.42 -6.30 3.01
N ILE A 75 10.41 -7.20 3.05
CA ILE A 75 10.25 -8.58 2.56
C ILE A 75 9.23 -9.34 3.42
N GLY A 76 9.32 -9.21 4.74
CA GLY A 76 8.35 -9.81 5.65
C GLY A 76 6.93 -9.29 5.40
N LEU A 77 6.76 -7.98 5.23
CA LEU A 77 5.47 -7.36 4.90
C LEU A 77 4.93 -7.87 3.56
N ALA A 78 5.79 -7.98 2.54
CA ALA A 78 5.43 -8.54 1.24
C ALA A 78 4.95 -9.99 1.35
N LYS A 79 5.58 -10.82 2.18
CA LYS A 79 5.13 -12.20 2.46
C LYS A 79 3.75 -12.23 3.11
N THR A 80 3.46 -11.32 4.05
CA THR A 80 2.12 -11.26 4.67
C THR A 80 1.04 -10.77 3.68
N ARG A 81 1.39 -9.92 2.71
CA ARG A 81 0.49 -9.53 1.62
C ARG A 81 0.17 -10.71 0.71
N LEU A 82 1.21 -11.46 0.32
CA LEU A 82 1.02 -12.65 -0.51
C LEU A 82 0.21 -13.73 0.22
N ASP A 83 0.46 -13.93 1.51
CA ASP A 83 -0.31 -14.85 2.35
C ASP A 83 -1.79 -14.44 2.43
N PHE A 84 -2.07 -13.14 2.58
CA PHE A 84 -3.44 -12.60 2.53
C PHE A 84 -4.10 -12.89 1.18
N ILE A 85 -3.44 -12.60 0.05
CA ILE A 85 -3.98 -12.87 -1.29
C ILE A 85 -4.24 -14.37 -1.46
N ALA A 86 -3.28 -15.21 -1.12
CA ALA A 86 -3.39 -16.66 -1.23
C ALA A 86 -4.55 -17.23 -0.40
N GLY A 87 -4.76 -16.70 0.80
CA GLY A 87 -5.86 -17.09 1.69
C GLY A 87 -7.25 -16.74 1.15
N GLN A 88 -7.36 -15.74 0.27
CA GLN A 88 -8.65 -15.31 -0.30
C GLN A 88 -9.01 -16.03 -1.60
N ILE A 89 -8.03 -16.44 -2.39
CA ILE A 89 -8.30 -16.91 -3.77
C ILE A 89 -7.70 -18.27 -4.11
N GLY A 90 -6.85 -18.84 -3.24
CA GLY A 90 -6.21 -20.13 -3.49
C GLY A 90 -5.24 -20.10 -4.69
N LEU A 91 -4.02 -19.57 -4.48
CA LEU A 91 -3.02 -19.49 -5.55
C LEU A 91 -2.47 -20.88 -5.92
N GLU A 92 -2.45 -21.18 -7.21
CA GLU A 92 -1.88 -22.40 -7.77
C GLU A 92 -0.38 -22.19 -8.06
N ASN A 93 0.49 -23.04 -7.50
CA ASN A 93 1.94 -22.84 -7.55
C ASN A 93 2.51 -22.89 -8.99
N ASP A 94 1.94 -23.70 -9.88
CA ASP A 94 2.44 -23.88 -11.25
C ASP A 94 1.71 -23.03 -12.30
N HIS A 95 0.71 -22.27 -11.90
CA HIS A 95 -0.02 -21.41 -12.84
C HIS A 95 0.83 -20.19 -13.26
N PRO A 96 0.93 -19.89 -14.58
CA PRO A 96 1.72 -18.76 -15.09
C PRO A 96 0.92 -17.47 -15.00
N TYR A 97 0.71 -16.96 -13.79
CA TYR A 97 -0.02 -15.70 -13.59
C TYR A 97 0.64 -14.54 -14.33
N LYS A 98 -0.18 -13.68 -14.94
CA LYS A 98 0.25 -12.40 -15.52
C LYS A 98 -0.11 -11.27 -14.57
N ILE A 99 0.90 -10.59 -14.05
CA ILE A 99 0.78 -9.59 -13.01
C ILE A 99 1.16 -8.21 -13.53
N LEU A 100 0.41 -7.19 -13.12
CA LEU A 100 0.78 -5.78 -13.23
C LEU A 100 0.85 -5.20 -11.81
N GLU A 101 2.02 -4.79 -11.37
CA GLU A 101 2.20 -4.02 -10.13
C GLU A 101 2.50 -2.56 -10.45
N ILE A 102 1.74 -1.65 -9.83
CA ILE A 102 1.90 -0.21 -9.95
C ILE A 102 2.63 0.28 -8.70
N GLY A 103 3.74 0.98 -8.88
CA GLY A 103 4.58 1.51 -7.81
C GLY A 103 5.25 0.43 -6.97
N PRO A 104 5.96 -0.56 -7.55
CA PRO A 104 6.65 -1.61 -6.78
C PRO A 104 7.78 -1.08 -5.90
N GLY A 105 8.26 0.15 -6.14
CA GLY A 105 9.45 0.69 -5.53
C GLY A 105 10.66 -0.22 -5.76
N PRO A 106 11.47 -0.54 -4.72
CA PRO A 106 12.59 -1.47 -4.84
C PRO A 106 12.22 -2.94 -5.08
N GLY A 107 10.93 -3.27 -5.27
CA GLY A 107 10.48 -4.60 -5.70
C GLY A 107 10.41 -5.67 -4.62
N ALA A 108 10.16 -5.30 -3.35
CA ALA A 108 10.05 -6.30 -2.27
C ALA A 108 8.93 -7.32 -2.54
N PHE A 109 7.78 -6.87 -3.07
CA PHE A 109 6.67 -7.75 -3.39
C PHE A 109 6.93 -8.56 -4.67
N VAL A 110 7.53 -7.94 -5.69
CA VAL A 110 8.04 -8.64 -6.89
C VAL A 110 8.90 -9.85 -6.50
N LYS A 111 9.90 -9.62 -5.62
CA LYS A 111 10.82 -10.67 -5.16
C LYS A 111 10.06 -11.83 -4.52
N VAL A 112 9.19 -11.54 -3.55
CA VAL A 112 8.44 -12.56 -2.82
C VAL A 112 7.48 -13.31 -3.74
N TRP A 113 6.82 -12.61 -4.67
CA TRP A 113 5.93 -13.24 -5.63
C TRP A 113 6.69 -14.22 -6.54
N LYS A 114 7.81 -13.77 -7.13
CA LYS A 114 8.62 -14.62 -8.04
C LYS A 114 9.28 -15.81 -7.33
N GLU A 115 9.66 -15.65 -6.07
CA GLU A 115 10.14 -16.78 -5.25
C GLU A 115 9.06 -17.85 -5.03
N LYS A 116 7.80 -17.44 -4.83
CA LYS A 116 6.68 -18.35 -4.57
C LYS A 116 6.07 -18.91 -5.86
N LEU A 117 5.98 -18.08 -6.90
CA LEU A 117 5.28 -18.34 -8.17
C LEU A 117 6.20 -18.02 -9.37
N PRO A 118 7.29 -18.78 -9.57
CA PRO A 118 8.37 -18.41 -10.50
C PRO A 118 7.95 -18.40 -11.96
N ARG A 119 6.84 -19.07 -12.34
CA ARG A 119 6.33 -19.10 -13.71
C ARG A 119 5.55 -17.85 -14.09
N SER A 120 5.30 -16.95 -13.13
CA SER A 120 4.53 -15.73 -13.38
C SER A 120 5.26 -14.74 -14.30
N VAL A 121 4.51 -14.14 -15.21
CA VAL A 121 4.95 -13.01 -16.03
C VAL A 121 4.66 -11.73 -15.26
N TYR A 122 5.69 -10.99 -14.91
CA TYR A 122 5.58 -9.83 -14.03
C TYR A 122 5.93 -8.53 -14.76
N HIS A 123 4.95 -7.65 -14.86
CA HIS A 123 5.08 -6.31 -15.41
C HIS A 123 4.96 -5.28 -14.27
N VAL A 124 5.67 -4.17 -14.41
CA VAL A 124 5.65 -3.10 -13.41
C VAL A 124 5.54 -1.72 -14.08
N LEU A 125 4.86 -0.81 -13.41
CA LEU A 125 4.89 0.63 -13.66
C LEU A 125 5.56 1.29 -12.47
N GLU A 126 6.74 1.89 -12.67
CA GLU A 126 7.50 2.58 -11.64
C GLU A 126 8.01 3.92 -12.16
N SER A 127 7.63 5.01 -11.50
CA SER A 127 8.04 6.37 -11.89
C SER A 127 9.46 6.71 -11.44
N ASP A 128 9.86 6.23 -10.26
CA ASP A 128 11.19 6.48 -9.71
C ASP A 128 12.25 5.63 -10.41
N LYS A 129 13.06 6.30 -11.25
CA LYS A 129 14.10 5.63 -12.04
C LYS A 129 15.21 5.01 -11.20
N SER A 130 15.39 5.44 -9.95
CA SER A 130 16.38 4.86 -9.04
C SER A 130 16.09 3.37 -8.75
N CYS A 131 14.83 2.98 -8.79
CA CYS A 131 14.38 1.60 -8.59
C CYS A 131 14.55 0.70 -9.83
N HIS A 132 14.67 1.28 -11.04
CA HIS A 132 14.63 0.51 -12.29
C HIS A 132 15.75 -0.52 -12.44
N LYS A 133 16.97 -0.21 -11.96
CA LYS A 133 18.10 -1.16 -12.05
C LYS A 133 17.79 -2.44 -11.29
N GLY A 134 17.38 -2.34 -10.02
CA GLY A 134 17.04 -3.51 -9.19
C GLY A 134 15.86 -4.30 -9.74
N LEU A 135 14.82 -3.62 -10.26
CA LEU A 135 13.68 -4.27 -10.90
C LEU A 135 14.09 -5.06 -12.14
N LYS A 136 14.94 -4.51 -13.01
CA LYS A 136 15.47 -5.23 -14.19
C LYS A 136 16.28 -6.47 -13.79
N GLU A 137 17.09 -6.38 -12.75
CA GLU A 137 17.87 -7.51 -12.21
C GLU A 137 16.95 -8.63 -11.67
N MET A 138 15.73 -8.30 -11.20
CA MET A 138 14.71 -9.29 -10.84
C MET A 138 14.00 -9.91 -12.06
N GLY A 139 14.35 -9.50 -13.29
CA GLY A 139 13.79 -10.05 -14.52
C GLY A 139 12.30 -9.70 -14.73
N VAL A 140 11.87 -8.48 -14.35
CA VAL A 140 10.53 -7.98 -14.63
C VAL A 140 10.55 -7.02 -15.81
N LYS A 141 9.42 -6.92 -16.53
CA LYS A 141 9.24 -5.95 -17.61
C LYS A 141 8.76 -4.62 -17.01
N ILE A 142 9.58 -3.58 -17.10
CA ILE A 142 9.18 -2.22 -16.74
C ILE A 142 8.46 -1.62 -17.94
N LEU A 143 7.21 -1.16 -17.72
CA LEU A 143 6.41 -0.48 -18.74
C LEU A 143 6.67 1.02 -18.66
N ASP A 144 6.59 1.72 -19.78
CA ASP A 144 6.97 3.14 -19.88
C ASP A 144 5.84 4.13 -19.48
N GLY A 145 4.85 3.64 -18.75
CA GLY A 145 3.80 4.47 -18.14
C GLY A 145 2.73 5.00 -19.08
N LYS A 146 2.84 4.76 -20.38
CA LYS A 146 1.78 5.10 -21.32
C LYS A 146 0.75 3.99 -21.31
N GLU A 147 -0.45 4.30 -20.87
CA GLU A 147 -1.60 3.36 -20.79
C GLU A 147 -1.86 2.61 -22.09
N GLU A 148 -1.62 3.24 -23.23
CA GLU A 148 -1.75 2.67 -24.57
C GLU A 148 -0.87 1.42 -24.81
N LYS A 149 0.19 1.25 -24.02
CA LYS A 149 1.10 0.11 -24.11
C LYS A 149 0.84 -0.99 -23.09
N LEU A 150 -0.18 -0.82 -22.25
CA LEU A 150 -0.60 -1.89 -21.33
C LEU A 150 -1.24 -3.01 -22.16
N GLU A 151 -0.69 -4.20 -21.99
CA GLU A 151 -1.31 -5.40 -22.53
C GLU A 151 -2.60 -5.71 -21.76
N ASP A 152 -3.59 -6.26 -22.44
CA ASP A 152 -4.81 -6.73 -21.80
C ASP A 152 -4.57 -8.09 -21.10
N GLN A 153 -5.54 -8.48 -20.24
CA GLN A 153 -5.60 -9.83 -19.69
C GLN A 153 -4.65 -10.10 -18.52
N TYR A 154 -4.49 -9.17 -17.58
CA TYR A 154 -3.81 -9.44 -16.31
C TYR A 154 -4.67 -10.29 -15.36
N ASP A 155 -4.06 -11.28 -14.73
CA ASP A 155 -4.65 -12.05 -13.64
C ASP A 155 -4.73 -11.23 -12.37
N PHE A 156 -3.70 -10.40 -12.14
CA PHE A 156 -3.58 -9.52 -10.99
C PHE A 156 -3.16 -8.12 -11.40
N VAL A 157 -3.84 -7.15 -10.81
CA VAL A 157 -3.38 -5.77 -10.70
C VAL A 157 -3.12 -5.49 -9.22
N ILE A 158 -1.94 -4.96 -8.88
CA ILE A 158 -1.46 -4.82 -7.51
C ILE A 158 -1.01 -3.39 -7.28
N LEU A 159 -1.51 -2.79 -6.18
CA LEU A 159 -1.10 -1.47 -5.72
C LEU A 159 -0.85 -1.52 -4.21
N SER A 160 0.34 -1.11 -3.80
CA SER A 160 0.66 -1.01 -2.37
C SER A 160 1.25 0.36 -2.08
N HIS A 161 0.55 1.19 -1.31
CA HIS A 161 0.94 2.57 -1.01
C HIS A 161 1.11 3.44 -2.27
N VAL A 162 0.11 3.42 -3.15
CA VAL A 162 0.04 4.21 -4.38
C VAL A 162 -1.23 5.05 -4.43
N LEU A 163 -2.38 4.43 -4.14
CA LEU A 163 -3.69 5.03 -4.35
C LEU A 163 -3.93 6.29 -3.50
N GLU A 164 -3.31 6.39 -2.36
CA GLU A 164 -3.37 7.57 -1.48
C GLU A 164 -2.69 8.82 -2.06
N HIS A 165 -1.86 8.66 -3.10
CA HIS A 165 -1.16 9.75 -3.78
C HIS A 165 -1.85 10.24 -5.05
N VAL A 166 -2.95 9.61 -5.45
CA VAL A 166 -3.62 9.84 -6.74
C VAL A 166 -4.65 10.96 -6.62
N THR A 167 -4.69 11.84 -7.61
CA THR A 167 -5.66 12.95 -7.66
C THR A 167 -7.04 12.53 -8.14
N GLU A 168 -7.12 11.58 -9.08
CA GLU A 168 -8.34 11.08 -9.72
C GLU A 168 -8.47 9.55 -9.59
N PRO A 169 -8.78 9.03 -8.37
CA PRO A 169 -8.68 7.61 -8.07
C PRO A 169 -9.58 6.70 -8.91
N ILE A 170 -10.75 7.17 -9.32
CA ILE A 170 -11.68 6.38 -10.16
C ILE A 170 -11.11 6.20 -11.57
N LEU A 171 -10.63 7.28 -12.22
CA LEU A 171 -10.05 7.21 -13.56
C LEU A 171 -8.77 6.40 -13.54
N PHE A 172 -7.91 6.64 -12.56
CA PHE A 172 -6.66 5.93 -12.38
C PHE A 172 -6.88 4.41 -12.25
N LEU A 173 -7.72 3.97 -11.34
CA LEU A 173 -7.96 2.53 -11.15
C LEU A 173 -8.73 1.89 -12.31
N ARG A 174 -9.63 2.63 -12.96
CA ARG A 174 -10.37 2.12 -14.11
C ARG A 174 -9.44 1.75 -15.26
N SER A 175 -8.42 2.57 -15.55
CA SER A 175 -7.46 2.30 -16.61
C SER A 175 -6.74 0.96 -16.43
N PHE A 176 -6.49 0.54 -15.19
CA PHE A 176 -5.88 -0.76 -14.88
C PHE A 176 -6.90 -1.88 -14.72
N ALA A 177 -8.05 -1.61 -14.10
CA ALA A 177 -9.11 -2.61 -13.96
C ALA A 177 -9.63 -3.10 -15.30
N ASP A 178 -9.69 -2.20 -16.30
CA ASP A 178 -10.07 -2.57 -17.66
C ASP A 178 -9.09 -3.55 -18.32
N LYS A 179 -7.80 -3.50 -17.91
CA LYS A 179 -6.74 -4.42 -18.36
C LYS A 179 -6.73 -5.78 -17.67
N MET A 180 -7.49 -5.94 -16.59
CA MET A 180 -7.68 -7.24 -15.97
C MET A 180 -8.55 -8.14 -16.84
N LYS A 181 -8.25 -9.42 -16.89
CA LYS A 181 -9.15 -10.40 -17.50
C LYS A 181 -10.41 -10.58 -16.66
N LYS A 182 -11.47 -11.12 -17.25
CA LYS A 182 -12.65 -11.57 -16.51
C LYS A 182 -12.21 -12.60 -15.45
N GLY A 183 -12.65 -12.42 -14.21
CA GLY A 183 -12.20 -13.23 -13.10
C GLY A 183 -10.84 -12.82 -12.50
N GLY A 184 -10.15 -11.84 -13.08
CA GLY A 184 -8.90 -11.28 -12.54
C GLY A 184 -9.11 -10.51 -11.24
N HIS A 185 -8.04 -10.31 -10.48
CA HIS A 185 -8.09 -9.76 -9.13
C HIS A 185 -7.34 -8.43 -9.01
N LEU A 186 -7.92 -7.48 -8.28
CA LEU A 186 -7.29 -6.24 -7.87
C LEU A 186 -6.93 -6.32 -6.38
N PHE A 187 -5.65 -6.18 -6.05
CA PHE A 187 -5.18 -6.03 -4.68
C PHE A 187 -4.74 -4.59 -4.43
N ILE A 188 -5.23 -4.00 -3.34
CA ILE A 188 -4.84 -2.67 -2.88
C ILE A 188 -4.45 -2.76 -1.41
N GLU A 189 -3.32 -2.14 -1.04
CA GLU A 189 -3.01 -1.79 0.34
C GLU A 189 -2.74 -0.30 0.45
N VAL A 190 -3.45 0.38 1.35
CA VAL A 190 -3.30 1.81 1.63
C VAL A 190 -3.19 2.06 3.13
N PRO A 191 -2.57 3.17 3.56
CA PRO A 191 -2.69 3.64 4.94
C PRO A 191 -4.16 3.88 5.29
N CYS A 192 -4.56 3.43 6.48
CA CYS A 192 -5.92 3.64 6.96
C CYS A 192 -5.98 4.85 7.86
N MET A 193 -6.72 5.88 7.44
CA MET A 193 -6.95 7.11 8.22
C MET A 193 -5.69 7.64 8.93
N ASP A 194 -4.56 7.61 8.26
CA ASP A 194 -3.24 7.87 8.87
C ASP A 194 -3.07 9.32 9.37
N TRP A 195 -3.91 10.23 8.90
CA TRP A 195 -4.05 11.58 9.45
C TRP A 195 -4.35 11.60 10.98
N LYS A 196 -4.81 10.49 11.54
CA LYS A 196 -5.06 10.35 12.99
C LYS A 196 -3.78 10.18 13.80
N HIS A 197 -2.71 9.70 13.19
CA HIS A 197 -1.49 9.35 13.92
C HIS A 197 -0.19 9.86 13.30
N LYS A 198 -0.19 10.26 12.04
CA LYS A 198 0.95 10.92 11.42
C LYS A 198 1.04 12.40 11.81
N THR A 199 2.26 12.93 11.85
CA THR A 199 2.51 14.36 12.11
C THR A 199 2.21 15.22 10.89
N LEU A 200 2.47 14.69 9.68
CA LEU A 200 2.20 15.33 8.40
C LEU A 200 1.13 14.56 7.64
N ASP A 201 0.31 15.29 6.88
CA ASP A 201 -0.67 14.71 5.97
C ASP A 201 0.00 14.36 4.62
N GLU A 202 0.98 15.18 4.18
CA GLU A 202 1.78 14.88 2.97
C GLU A 202 2.55 13.56 3.08
N PRO A 203 2.78 12.89 1.97
CA PRO A 203 2.35 13.20 0.60
C PRO A 203 0.95 12.63 0.26
N HIS A 204 0.17 12.20 1.25
CA HIS A 204 -1.11 11.54 1.01
C HIS A 204 -2.21 12.55 0.71
N LEU A 205 -2.87 12.39 -0.42
CA LEU A 205 -3.98 13.23 -0.88
C LEU A 205 -5.33 12.65 -0.49
N LEU A 206 -5.42 11.33 -0.39
CA LEU A 206 -6.62 10.56 -0.07
C LEU A 206 -6.40 9.72 1.18
N PHE A 207 -7.37 9.75 2.08
CA PHE A 207 -7.29 9.06 3.36
C PHE A 207 -8.45 8.08 3.49
N PHE A 208 -8.13 6.81 3.29
CA PHE A 208 -9.10 5.74 3.20
C PHE A 208 -9.48 5.13 4.55
N ASP A 209 -10.70 4.61 4.61
CA ASP A 209 -11.22 3.61 5.52
C ASP A 209 -12.06 2.62 4.68
N LYS A 210 -12.73 1.66 5.30
CA LYS A 210 -13.54 0.65 4.61
C LYS A 210 -14.59 1.28 3.71
N LYS A 211 -15.42 2.18 4.25
CA LYS A 211 -16.55 2.75 3.51
C LYS A 211 -16.17 3.47 2.21
N PRO A 212 -15.19 4.41 2.17
CA PRO A 212 -14.78 5.01 0.91
C PRO A 212 -14.16 3.99 -0.06
N MET A 213 -13.54 2.92 0.45
CA MET A 213 -13.00 1.84 -0.39
C MET A 213 -14.11 0.98 -1.00
N GLU A 214 -15.14 0.65 -0.23
CA GLU A 214 -16.33 -0.07 -0.72
C GLU A 214 -17.02 0.70 -1.85
N VAL A 215 -17.25 2.01 -1.64
CA VAL A 215 -17.81 2.89 -2.69
C VAL A 215 -16.91 2.97 -3.92
N LEU A 216 -15.60 2.99 -3.74
CA LEU A 216 -14.63 2.98 -4.86
C LEU A 216 -14.76 1.70 -5.70
N LEU A 217 -14.80 0.53 -5.06
CA LEU A 217 -14.95 -0.76 -5.74
C LEU A 217 -16.29 -0.86 -6.48
N GLU A 218 -17.37 -0.35 -5.88
CA GLU A 218 -18.70 -0.28 -6.50
C GLU A 218 -18.69 0.59 -7.76
N GLN A 219 -18.07 1.78 -7.73
CA GLN A 219 -17.89 2.65 -8.89
C GLN A 219 -17.10 1.99 -10.03
N LEU A 220 -16.20 1.08 -9.69
CA LEU A 220 -15.41 0.30 -10.64
C LEU A 220 -16.11 -1.00 -11.09
N LYS A 221 -17.28 -1.32 -10.54
CA LYS A 221 -18.02 -2.58 -10.78
C LYS A 221 -17.18 -3.82 -10.46
N LEU A 222 -16.38 -3.75 -9.42
CA LEU A 222 -15.59 -4.87 -8.92
C LEU A 222 -16.29 -5.53 -7.75
N THR A 223 -16.31 -6.87 -7.74
CA THR A 223 -16.83 -7.64 -6.61
C THR A 223 -15.81 -7.65 -5.49
N GLN A 224 -16.17 -7.09 -4.34
CA GLN A 224 -15.35 -7.17 -3.13
C GLN A 224 -15.27 -8.62 -2.65
N LEU A 225 -14.05 -9.12 -2.42
CA LEU A 225 -13.82 -10.41 -1.78
C LEU A 225 -13.51 -10.23 -0.28
N ASN A 226 -12.59 -9.29 0.04
CA ASN A 226 -12.28 -8.95 1.42
C ASN A 226 -11.75 -7.52 1.55
N ILE A 227 -12.08 -6.85 2.67
CA ILE A 227 -11.46 -5.61 3.15
C ILE A 227 -11.10 -5.79 4.63
N ALA A 228 -9.80 -5.77 4.93
CA ALA A 228 -9.28 -6.08 6.25
C ALA A 228 -8.29 -5.01 6.76
N TYR A 229 -8.28 -4.82 8.08
CA TYR A 229 -7.33 -3.92 8.74
C TYR A 229 -6.10 -4.69 9.21
N TYR A 230 -4.92 -4.16 8.91
CA TYR A 230 -3.64 -4.74 9.30
C TYR A 230 -2.73 -3.71 9.98
N GLY A 231 -1.76 -4.22 10.74
CA GLY A 231 -0.80 -3.37 11.46
C GLY A 231 -1.30 -2.92 12.82
N ILE A 232 -0.69 -1.88 13.40
CA ILE A 232 -1.01 -1.42 14.76
C ILE A 232 -2.41 -0.79 14.80
N PRO A 233 -3.35 -1.29 15.61
CA PRO A 233 -4.67 -0.68 15.77
C PRO A 233 -4.57 0.76 16.28
N HIS A 234 -5.41 1.65 15.76
CA HIS A 234 -5.40 3.08 16.13
C HIS A 234 -5.61 3.30 17.63
N GLN A 235 -6.46 2.49 18.26
CA GLN A 235 -6.68 2.54 19.73
C GLN A 235 -5.41 2.27 20.53
N HIS A 236 -4.40 1.60 19.96
CA HIS A 236 -3.12 1.34 20.60
C HIS A 236 -2.13 2.50 20.47
N LEU A 237 -2.37 3.41 19.54
CA LEU A 237 -1.47 4.55 19.28
C LEU A 237 -1.56 5.61 20.38
N THR A 238 -2.68 5.70 21.07
CA THR A 238 -2.91 6.64 22.18
C THR A 238 -2.64 6.07 23.56
N ASN A 239 -2.36 4.76 23.68
CA ASN A 239 -2.10 4.10 24.97
C ASN A 239 -0.64 4.29 25.41
N PRO A 240 -0.36 5.05 26.50
CA PRO A 240 1.01 5.37 26.94
C PRO A 240 1.86 4.14 27.28
N LEU A 241 1.26 3.13 27.94
CA LEU A 241 1.94 1.89 28.31
C LEU A 241 2.38 1.11 27.07
N ARG A 242 1.50 0.98 26.08
CA ARG A 242 1.84 0.31 24.82
C ARG A 242 2.90 1.06 24.04
N GLN A 243 2.85 2.39 24.03
CA GLN A 243 3.91 3.22 23.43
C GLN A 243 5.26 3.03 24.12
N PHE A 244 5.25 2.97 25.46
CA PHE A 244 6.47 2.68 26.24
C PHE A 244 7.06 1.31 25.86
N PHE A 245 6.26 0.25 25.89
CA PHE A 245 6.72 -1.08 25.51
C PHE A 245 7.17 -1.16 24.05
N LYS A 246 6.50 -0.45 23.14
CA LYS A 246 6.93 -0.34 21.75
C LYS A 246 8.31 0.32 21.63
N ARG A 247 8.54 1.43 22.35
CA ARG A 247 9.85 2.11 22.37
C ARG A 247 10.94 1.19 22.95
N LEU A 248 10.64 0.50 24.04
CA LEU A 248 11.55 -0.46 24.67
C LEU A 248 11.89 -1.61 23.71
N ARG A 249 10.91 -2.21 23.08
CA ARG A 249 11.13 -3.27 22.06
C ARG A 249 11.99 -2.77 20.90
N GLY A 250 11.71 -1.59 20.38
CA GLY A 250 12.51 -0.97 19.33
C GLY A 250 13.95 -0.68 19.75
N PHE A 251 14.15 -0.27 21.00
CA PHE A 251 15.50 -0.07 21.58
C PHE A 251 16.25 -1.41 21.69
N LEU A 252 15.64 -2.43 22.28
CA LEU A 252 16.24 -3.76 22.42
C LEU A 252 16.61 -4.34 21.05
N TRP A 253 15.72 -4.22 20.07
CA TRP A 253 15.99 -4.68 18.70
C TRP A 253 17.18 -3.97 18.05
N ARG A 254 17.30 -2.63 18.22
CA ARG A 254 18.47 -1.88 17.71
C ARG A 254 19.77 -2.34 18.36
N LYS A 255 19.72 -2.78 19.63
CA LYS A 255 20.86 -3.35 20.36
C LYS A 255 21.15 -4.82 20.03
N GLY A 256 20.40 -5.43 19.11
CA GLY A 256 20.55 -6.85 18.77
C GLY A 256 19.99 -7.80 19.82
N ILE A 257 19.26 -7.30 20.83
CA ILE A 257 18.67 -8.12 21.87
C ILE A 257 17.35 -8.70 21.35
N HIS A 258 17.31 -10.01 21.16
CA HIS A 258 16.11 -10.73 20.79
C HIS A 258 15.32 -11.10 22.05
N TYR A 259 14.05 -10.74 22.08
CA TYR A 259 13.14 -11.11 23.17
C TYR A 259 12.15 -12.18 22.69
N TYR A 260 11.76 -13.04 23.62
CA TYR A 260 10.70 -14.02 23.35
C TYR A 260 9.35 -13.31 23.18
N HIS A 261 8.62 -13.67 22.13
CA HIS A 261 7.24 -13.24 21.93
C HIS A 261 6.40 -14.43 21.46
N PRO A 262 5.26 -14.74 22.10
CA PRO A 262 4.45 -15.92 21.77
C PRO A 262 4.03 -16.01 20.30
N GLU A 263 3.85 -14.87 19.65
CA GLU A 263 3.42 -14.80 18.25
C GLU A 263 4.58 -14.95 17.24
N ARG A 264 5.83 -14.88 17.70
CA ARG A 264 6.99 -15.01 16.81
C ARG A 264 6.96 -16.30 16.00
N GLN A 265 6.54 -17.41 16.59
CA GLN A 265 6.44 -18.69 15.90
C GLN A 265 5.37 -18.67 14.80
N LYS A 266 4.22 -18.03 15.06
CA LYS A 266 3.16 -17.87 14.04
C LYS A 266 3.65 -17.06 12.85
N ILE A 267 4.33 -15.93 13.13
CA ILE A 267 4.90 -15.09 12.08
C ILE A 267 6.00 -15.83 11.33
N LYS A 268 6.85 -16.56 12.04
CA LYS A 268 7.92 -17.35 11.43
C LYS A 268 7.38 -18.42 10.49
N ALA A 269 6.21 -18.98 10.78
CA ALA A 269 5.54 -19.93 9.87
C ALA A 269 5.18 -19.27 8.51
N ILE A 270 4.83 -17.98 8.51
CA ILE A 270 4.51 -17.22 7.29
C ILE A 270 5.80 -16.80 6.57
N VAL A 271 6.72 -16.13 7.30
CA VAL A 271 7.88 -15.47 6.66
C VAL A 271 9.10 -16.39 6.53
N LYS A 272 9.17 -17.50 7.26
CA LYS A 272 10.27 -18.50 7.30
C LYS A 272 11.67 -17.90 7.60
N ASP A 273 11.71 -16.76 8.28
CA ASP A 273 12.92 -16.01 8.61
C ASP A 273 12.78 -15.30 9.95
N ASP A 274 13.78 -15.40 10.81
CA ASP A 274 13.74 -14.86 12.17
C ASP A 274 13.84 -13.33 12.21
N LEU A 275 14.66 -12.72 11.34
CA LEU A 275 14.83 -11.28 11.28
C LEU A 275 13.54 -10.60 10.77
N GLN A 276 12.93 -11.19 9.73
CA GLN A 276 11.65 -10.73 9.20
C GLN A 276 10.53 -10.87 10.25
N ALA A 277 10.46 -12.01 10.95
CA ALA A 277 9.46 -12.21 12.00
C ALA A 277 9.60 -11.17 13.12
N GLN A 278 10.81 -10.88 13.54
CA GLN A 278 11.08 -9.87 14.56
C GLN A 278 10.72 -8.46 14.08
N ALA A 279 11.05 -8.13 12.83
CA ALA A 279 10.70 -6.85 12.23
C ALA A 279 9.17 -6.64 12.18
N LEU A 280 8.41 -7.64 11.77
CA LEU A 280 6.95 -7.59 11.69
C LEU A 280 6.27 -7.46 13.05
N LEU A 281 6.81 -8.11 14.09
CA LEU A 281 6.31 -8.00 15.47
C LEU A 281 6.29 -6.56 15.97
N ASN A 282 7.26 -5.73 15.57
CA ASN A 282 7.35 -4.34 16.02
C ASN A 282 6.19 -3.47 15.51
N PHE A 283 5.54 -3.89 14.44
CA PHE A 283 4.48 -3.13 13.75
C PHE A 283 3.13 -3.87 13.73
N ASP A 284 3.02 -5.04 14.38
CA ASP A 284 1.85 -5.94 14.30
C ASP A 284 1.42 -6.23 12.84
N ALA A 285 2.36 -6.13 11.88
CA ALA A 285 2.10 -6.11 10.45
C ALA A 285 1.52 -7.42 9.88
N HIS A 286 1.55 -8.49 10.67
CA HIS A 286 1.05 -9.83 10.35
C HIS A 286 -0.40 -10.07 10.78
N LYS A 287 -0.97 -9.16 11.56
CA LYS A 287 -2.29 -9.34 12.19
C LYS A 287 -3.38 -8.60 11.46
N GLU A 288 -4.49 -9.31 11.29
CA GLU A 288 -5.78 -8.72 10.96
C GLU A 288 -6.49 -8.26 12.24
N TYR A 289 -7.19 -7.12 12.14
CA TYR A 289 -7.97 -6.54 13.24
C TYR A 289 -9.39 -6.22 12.79
N SER A 290 -10.33 -6.27 13.72
CA SER A 290 -11.72 -5.87 13.50
C SER A 290 -11.93 -4.35 13.54
N SER A 291 -10.96 -3.60 14.09
CA SER A 291 -11.00 -2.13 14.20
C SER A 291 -9.92 -1.49 13.35
N PRO A 292 -10.09 -0.20 12.98
CA PRO A 292 -9.10 0.51 12.17
C PRO A 292 -7.67 0.39 12.71
N ALA A 293 -6.76 0.06 11.81
CA ALA A 293 -5.33 -0.12 12.07
C ALA A 293 -4.50 0.66 11.05
N TRP A 294 -3.20 0.46 11.00
CA TRP A 294 -2.31 1.24 10.14
C TRP A 294 -2.59 1.10 8.66
N TRP A 295 -3.00 -0.10 8.21
CA TRP A 295 -3.23 -0.41 6.80
C TRP A 295 -4.61 -1.00 6.57
N LEU A 296 -5.15 -0.70 5.41
CA LEU A 296 -6.33 -1.31 4.84
C LEU A 296 -5.90 -2.16 3.65
N ARG A 297 -6.11 -3.48 3.73
CA ARG A 297 -5.90 -4.43 2.63
C ARG A 297 -7.21 -4.76 1.99
N VAL A 298 -7.20 -4.75 0.68
CA VAL A 298 -8.39 -4.97 -0.14
C VAL A 298 -8.07 -5.96 -1.22
N ILE A 299 -8.95 -6.93 -1.44
CA ILE A 299 -8.93 -7.77 -2.61
C ILE A 299 -10.32 -7.81 -3.23
N SER A 300 -10.39 -7.63 -4.54
CA SER A 300 -11.62 -7.65 -5.32
C SER A 300 -11.42 -8.40 -6.63
N LYS A 301 -12.54 -8.75 -7.30
CA LYS A 301 -12.56 -9.55 -8.53
C LYS A 301 -13.32 -8.82 -9.62
N LYS A 302 -12.81 -8.86 -10.85
CA LYS A 302 -13.51 -8.39 -12.05
C LYS A 302 -14.55 -9.43 -12.48
N GLN A 303 -15.80 -8.98 -12.69
CA GLN A 303 -16.91 -9.81 -13.15
C GLN A 303 -16.78 -10.23 -14.61
#